data_51a404f7cda41eeb52a0defad5e4240f
#
_entry.id   51a404f7cda41eeb52a0defad5e4240f
#
_cell.length_a   1.000
_cell.length_b   1.000
_cell.length_c   1.000
_cell.angle_alpha   90.00
_cell.angle_beta   90.00
_cell.angle_gamma   90.00
#
_symmetry.space_group_name_H-M   'P 1'
#
loop_
_entity.id
_entity.type
_entity.pdbx_description
1 polymer ?
#
loop_
_entity_poly.entity_id
_entity_poly.type
_entity_poly.pdbx_seq_one_letter_code
_entity_poly.pdbx_strand_id
1 'polypeptide(L)'
;GMYPNNGESPLDLSNFPNCKAVVDVIYNPLKTRLLQQAEQLGMKAVNGLEMLVAQAKFAVEHFLSTEIENDKIDQITLELLKQLTNIVLIGMPSSGKTLTGKALCKYIDKTVVDTDAVIVERSGMSIKEMFARHGETYFRQWEHDVIEEFSKQNGLIIATGGGAIKNEENIQNLKQNGVVMFIDRDLEHLLVTDDRPLSKDTNAVAKLYEERYPLYTKYGDLRVPNNYPMEISQQELDELMNTILEGYHEILCHQWA
;
A
#
# COMPACT_ATOMS: atom_id res chain seq x y z
N GLY A 1 13.02 -6.16 10.88
CA GLY A 1 13.00 -5.26 12.02
C GLY A 1 11.62 -4.76 12.37
N MET A 2 11.39 -4.54 13.63
CA MET A 2 10.16 -3.93 14.15
C MET A 2 10.40 -2.44 14.40
N TYR A 3 9.31 -1.66 14.54
CA TYR A 3 9.43 -0.25 14.89
C TYR A 3 10.40 -0.03 16.08
N PRO A 4 11.32 0.94 16.04
CA PRO A 4 11.53 1.95 14.97
C PRO A 4 12.38 1.48 13.78
N ASN A 5 12.95 0.28 13.81
CA ASN A 5 13.93 -0.23 12.84
C ASN A 5 13.30 -1.09 11.75
N ASN A 6 12.20 -0.64 11.18
CA ASN A 6 11.40 -1.41 10.19
C ASN A 6 12.19 -1.91 8.96
N GLY A 7 13.20 -1.17 8.53
CA GLY A 7 14.03 -1.52 7.37
C GLY A 7 15.13 -2.55 7.63
N GLU A 8 15.36 -2.94 8.89
CA GLU A 8 16.44 -3.86 9.24
C GLU A 8 16.04 -5.33 9.07
N SER A 9 17.02 -6.17 8.70
CA SER A 9 16.89 -7.63 8.69
C SER A 9 18.03 -8.26 9.46
N PRO A 10 17.78 -9.28 10.31
CA PRO A 10 18.82 -9.93 11.09
C PRO A 10 19.79 -10.76 10.23
N LEU A 11 19.39 -11.12 9.01
CA LEU A 11 20.20 -11.95 8.10
C LEU A 11 19.78 -11.72 6.65
N ASP A 12 20.62 -12.17 5.71
CA ASP A 12 20.33 -12.20 4.29
C ASP A 12 19.98 -13.64 3.87
N LEU A 13 18.72 -13.82 3.42
CA LEU A 13 18.18 -15.12 3.02
C LEU A 13 18.84 -15.69 1.76
N SER A 14 19.50 -14.89 0.94
CA SER A 14 20.25 -15.38 -0.23
C SER A 14 21.37 -16.35 0.16
N ASN A 15 21.85 -16.29 1.40
CA ASN A 15 22.84 -17.20 1.95
C ASN A 15 22.26 -18.58 2.34
N PHE A 16 20.94 -18.78 2.22
CA PHE A 16 20.25 -20.00 2.66
C PHE A 16 19.45 -20.64 1.51
N PRO A 17 20.10 -21.18 0.44
CA PRO A 17 19.43 -21.63 -0.77
C PRO A 17 18.49 -22.83 -0.56
N ASN A 18 18.62 -23.55 0.55
CA ASN A 18 17.76 -24.68 0.90
C ASN A 18 16.60 -24.30 1.83
N CYS A 19 16.49 -23.05 2.24
CA CYS A 19 15.39 -22.56 3.07
C CYS A 19 14.07 -22.61 2.27
N LYS A 20 13.01 -23.15 2.87
CA LYS A 20 11.70 -23.29 2.22
C LYS A 20 10.66 -22.34 2.79
N ALA A 21 10.85 -21.92 4.04
CA ALA A 21 9.91 -21.06 4.73
C ALA A 21 10.62 -20.21 5.79
N VAL A 22 10.06 -19.06 6.08
CA VAL A 22 10.51 -18.14 7.14
C VAL A 22 9.30 -17.82 8.01
N VAL A 23 9.47 -17.97 9.31
CA VAL A 23 8.50 -17.53 10.32
C VAL A 23 9.15 -16.41 11.13
N ASP A 24 8.50 -15.25 11.15
CA ASP A 24 8.91 -14.11 11.95
C ASP A 24 7.85 -13.85 13.02
N VAL A 25 8.22 -13.81 14.29
CA VAL A 25 7.29 -13.55 15.40
C VAL A 25 6.80 -12.11 15.45
N ILE A 26 7.39 -11.24 14.63
CA ILE A 26 6.97 -9.84 14.50
C ILE A 26 5.65 -9.79 13.69
N TYR A 27 4.69 -8.99 14.17
CA TYR A 27 3.40 -8.73 13.52
C TYR A 27 3.19 -7.25 13.18
N ASN A 28 4.09 -6.37 13.61
CA ASN A 28 4.09 -4.95 13.23
C ASN A 28 5.54 -4.49 12.98
N PRO A 29 5.93 -4.26 11.72
CA PRO A 29 5.08 -4.35 10.51
C PRO A 29 4.61 -5.78 10.21
N LEU A 30 3.53 -5.90 9.44
CA LEU A 30 2.97 -7.19 9.01
C LEU A 30 3.94 -7.98 8.13
N LYS A 31 4.73 -7.29 7.29
CA LYS A 31 5.81 -7.87 6.47
C LYS A 31 7.13 -7.17 6.79
N THR A 32 7.92 -7.77 7.67
CA THR A 32 9.29 -7.31 7.93
C THR A 32 10.16 -7.44 6.66
N ARG A 33 11.31 -6.76 6.64
CA ARG A 33 12.27 -6.87 5.53
C ARG A 33 12.68 -8.34 5.27
N LEU A 34 12.79 -9.13 6.33
CA LEU A 34 13.07 -10.56 6.25
C LEU A 34 11.97 -11.32 5.50
N LEU A 35 10.69 -11.07 5.84
CA LEU A 35 9.56 -11.72 5.17
C LEU A 35 9.41 -11.26 3.71
N GLN A 36 9.63 -9.97 3.42
CA GLN A 36 9.64 -9.47 2.04
C GLN A 36 10.73 -10.14 1.20
N GLN A 37 11.93 -10.34 1.75
CA GLN A 37 13.00 -11.06 1.06
C GLN A 37 12.63 -12.54 0.86
N ALA A 38 11.99 -13.19 1.83
CA ALA A 38 11.50 -14.57 1.71
C ALA A 38 10.53 -14.69 0.53
N GLU A 39 9.54 -13.80 0.43
CA GLU A 39 8.58 -13.78 -0.69
C GLU A 39 9.28 -13.56 -2.05
N GLN A 40 10.24 -12.64 -2.12
CA GLN A 40 11.03 -12.38 -3.34
C GLN A 40 11.83 -13.61 -3.80
N LEU A 41 12.28 -14.43 -2.86
CA LEU A 41 13.01 -15.69 -3.14
C LEU A 41 12.08 -16.91 -3.31
N GLY A 42 10.75 -16.71 -3.31
CA GLY A 42 9.77 -17.78 -3.47
C GLY A 42 9.63 -18.71 -2.26
N MET A 43 10.06 -18.27 -1.08
CA MET A 43 9.89 -18.98 0.18
C MET A 43 8.52 -18.65 0.79
N LYS A 44 7.96 -19.58 1.57
CA LYS A 44 6.79 -19.27 2.38
C LYS A 44 7.19 -18.29 3.50
N ALA A 45 6.39 -17.26 3.71
CA ALA A 45 6.60 -16.23 4.72
C ALA A 45 5.39 -16.17 5.66
N VAL A 46 5.62 -16.25 6.97
CA VAL A 46 4.57 -16.20 7.98
C VAL A 46 4.98 -15.20 9.05
N ASN A 47 4.07 -14.27 9.38
CA ASN A 47 4.26 -13.30 10.46
C ASN A 47 3.70 -13.80 11.81
N GLY A 48 3.88 -13.00 12.87
CA GLY A 48 3.48 -13.36 14.23
C GLY A 48 2.04 -13.07 14.62
N LEU A 49 1.18 -12.57 13.70
CA LEU A 49 -0.15 -12.09 14.09
C LEU A 49 -1.07 -13.23 14.56
N GLU A 50 -1.14 -14.33 13.82
CA GLU A 50 -1.93 -15.50 14.21
C GLU A 50 -1.45 -16.09 15.55
N MET A 51 -0.12 -16.14 15.76
CA MET A 51 0.45 -16.57 17.04
C MET A 51 -0.02 -15.66 18.19
N LEU A 52 -0.07 -14.35 17.99
CA LEU A 52 -0.56 -13.40 18.99
C LEU A 52 -2.03 -13.68 19.34
N VAL A 53 -2.90 -13.90 18.33
CA VAL A 53 -4.31 -14.22 18.54
C VAL A 53 -4.48 -15.56 19.27
N ALA A 54 -3.73 -16.58 18.86
CA ALA A 54 -3.75 -17.89 19.50
C ALA A 54 -3.34 -17.82 20.97
N GLN A 55 -2.26 -17.08 21.29
CA GLN A 55 -1.85 -16.85 22.68
C GLN A 55 -2.94 -16.21 23.52
N ALA A 56 -3.65 -15.21 22.97
CA ALA A 56 -4.74 -14.54 23.65
C ALA A 56 -5.89 -15.52 23.93
N LYS A 57 -6.29 -16.32 22.92
CA LYS A 57 -7.31 -17.37 23.07
C LYS A 57 -6.96 -18.33 24.20
N PHE A 58 -5.78 -18.94 24.17
CA PHE A 58 -5.36 -19.91 25.19
C PHE A 58 -5.24 -19.30 26.58
N ALA A 59 -4.83 -18.04 26.69
CA ALA A 59 -4.81 -17.32 27.96
C ALA A 59 -6.23 -17.16 28.53
N VAL A 60 -7.21 -16.75 27.71
CA VAL A 60 -8.63 -16.61 28.12
C VAL A 60 -9.20 -17.94 28.56
N GLU A 61 -8.96 -19.01 27.80
CA GLU A 61 -9.41 -20.37 28.16
C GLU A 61 -8.88 -20.81 29.53
N HIS A 62 -7.58 -20.55 29.77
CA HIS A 62 -6.93 -20.90 31.03
C HIS A 62 -7.51 -20.09 32.22
N PHE A 63 -7.66 -18.77 32.07
CA PHE A 63 -8.12 -17.90 33.14
C PHE A 63 -9.61 -18.06 33.47
N LEU A 64 -10.43 -18.33 32.46
CA LEU A 64 -11.89 -18.44 32.63
C LEU A 64 -12.40 -19.89 32.73
N SER A 65 -11.50 -20.89 32.62
CA SER A 65 -11.84 -22.32 32.57
C SER A 65 -12.95 -22.61 31.54
N THR A 66 -12.82 -22.04 30.35
CA THR A 66 -13.78 -22.19 29.26
C THR A 66 -13.04 -22.71 28.01
N GLU A 67 -13.77 -23.25 27.06
CA GLU A 67 -13.25 -23.62 25.74
C GLU A 67 -13.75 -22.62 24.68
N ILE A 68 -12.88 -22.21 23.77
CA ILE A 68 -13.16 -21.34 22.65
C ILE A 68 -12.81 -22.11 21.36
N GLU A 69 -13.72 -22.12 20.40
CA GLU A 69 -13.50 -22.79 19.12
C GLU A 69 -12.25 -22.23 18.38
N ASN A 70 -11.50 -23.11 17.74
CA ASN A 70 -10.24 -22.73 17.08
C ASN A 70 -10.45 -21.82 15.86
N ASP A 71 -11.61 -21.91 15.19
CA ASP A 71 -11.99 -21.01 14.08
C ASP A 71 -12.05 -19.53 14.49
N LYS A 72 -12.15 -19.24 15.80
CA LYS A 72 -12.05 -17.88 16.32
C LYS A 72 -10.65 -17.26 16.10
N ILE A 73 -9.61 -18.08 16.02
CA ILE A 73 -8.26 -17.58 15.71
C ILE A 73 -8.27 -16.96 14.32
N ASP A 74 -8.75 -17.69 13.31
CA ASP A 74 -8.79 -17.23 11.91
C ASP A 74 -9.69 -15.99 11.76
N GLN A 75 -10.87 -16.01 12.39
CA GLN A 75 -11.81 -14.89 12.35
C GLN A 75 -11.21 -13.61 12.93
N ILE A 76 -10.62 -13.67 14.13
CA ILE A 76 -10.02 -12.51 14.79
C ILE A 76 -8.77 -12.06 14.04
N THR A 77 -7.95 -12.98 13.55
CA THR A 77 -6.78 -12.65 12.74
C THR A 77 -7.17 -11.87 11.50
N LEU A 78 -8.20 -12.31 10.76
CA LEU A 78 -8.70 -11.60 9.58
C LEU A 78 -9.27 -10.21 9.92
N GLU A 79 -9.99 -10.08 11.04
CA GLU A 79 -10.48 -8.77 11.49
C GLU A 79 -9.34 -7.81 11.82
N LEU A 80 -8.30 -8.29 12.52
CA LEU A 80 -7.11 -7.50 12.82
C LEU A 80 -6.35 -7.14 11.53
N LEU A 81 -6.20 -8.06 10.58
CA LEU A 81 -5.60 -7.77 9.28
C LEU A 81 -6.36 -6.66 8.56
N LYS A 82 -7.70 -6.69 8.53
CA LYS A 82 -8.52 -5.62 7.94
C LYS A 82 -8.28 -4.27 8.60
N GLN A 83 -8.07 -4.23 9.92
CA GLN A 83 -7.80 -2.99 10.64
C GLN A 83 -6.37 -2.49 10.43
N LEU A 84 -5.38 -3.38 10.52
CA LEU A 84 -3.95 -3.03 10.51
C LEU A 84 -3.42 -2.73 9.11
N THR A 85 -3.89 -3.46 8.07
CA THR A 85 -3.34 -3.33 6.72
C THR A 85 -3.74 -2.01 6.08
N ASN A 86 -2.78 -1.31 5.50
CA ASN A 86 -3.01 -0.12 4.69
C ASN A 86 -3.52 -0.50 3.29
N ILE A 87 -4.31 0.37 2.69
CA ILE A 87 -4.62 0.34 1.26
C ILE A 87 -3.75 1.39 0.58
N VAL A 88 -2.85 0.96 -0.31
CA VAL A 88 -1.94 1.86 -1.01
C VAL A 88 -2.40 2.01 -2.45
N LEU A 89 -2.70 3.24 -2.86
CA LEU A 89 -3.16 3.55 -4.21
C LEU A 89 -2.00 4.10 -5.05
N ILE A 90 -1.58 3.35 -6.06
CA ILE A 90 -0.58 3.75 -7.06
C ILE A 90 -1.25 3.92 -8.43
N GLY A 91 -0.61 4.63 -9.34
CA GLY A 91 -1.12 4.84 -10.71
C GLY A 91 -0.68 6.17 -11.30
N MET A 92 -1.00 6.37 -12.57
CA MET A 92 -0.65 7.57 -13.31
C MET A 92 -1.17 8.86 -12.63
N PRO A 93 -0.54 10.00 -12.83
CA PRO A 93 -1.14 11.29 -12.53
C PRO A 93 -2.55 11.37 -13.18
N SER A 94 -3.53 11.92 -12.47
CA SER A 94 -4.94 12.00 -12.90
C SER A 94 -5.69 10.67 -13.05
N SER A 95 -5.15 9.54 -12.54
CA SER A 95 -5.86 8.25 -12.57
C SER A 95 -7.00 8.13 -11.54
N GLY A 96 -7.19 9.14 -10.67
CA GLY A 96 -8.29 9.16 -9.70
C GLY A 96 -7.95 8.65 -8.30
N LYS A 97 -6.68 8.34 -7.96
CA LYS A 97 -6.26 7.79 -6.67
C LYS A 97 -6.84 8.51 -5.46
N THR A 98 -6.66 9.82 -5.39
CA THR A 98 -7.15 10.64 -4.26
C THR A 98 -8.68 10.59 -4.15
N LEU A 99 -9.40 10.63 -5.27
CA LEU A 99 -10.87 10.53 -5.28
C LEU A 99 -11.32 9.14 -4.85
N THR A 100 -10.69 8.09 -5.36
CA THR A 100 -10.93 6.70 -4.95
C THR A 100 -10.67 6.51 -3.45
N GLY A 101 -9.55 7.03 -2.93
CA GLY A 101 -9.24 6.96 -1.51
C GLY A 101 -10.29 7.65 -0.63
N LYS A 102 -10.72 8.85 -1.02
CA LYS A 102 -11.80 9.58 -0.31
C LYS A 102 -13.15 8.86 -0.38
N ALA A 103 -13.44 8.21 -1.50
CA ALA A 103 -14.67 7.42 -1.64
C ALA A 103 -14.62 6.19 -0.73
N LEU A 104 -13.51 5.45 -0.69
CA LEU A 104 -13.33 4.26 0.16
C LEU A 104 -13.56 4.53 1.65
N CYS A 105 -13.22 5.72 2.17
CA CYS A 105 -13.48 6.08 3.57
C CYS A 105 -14.98 6.05 3.95
N LYS A 106 -15.90 6.04 2.98
CA LYS A 106 -17.34 5.90 3.24
C LYS A 106 -17.78 4.45 3.45
N TYR A 107 -16.96 3.49 3.02
CA TYR A 107 -17.26 2.06 3.04
C TYR A 107 -16.45 1.30 4.09
N ILE A 108 -15.30 1.84 4.51
CA ILE A 108 -14.43 1.24 5.51
C ILE A 108 -13.90 2.30 6.49
N ASP A 109 -13.66 1.89 7.72
CA ASP A 109 -13.12 2.76 8.78
C ASP A 109 -11.60 2.90 8.64
N LYS A 110 -11.18 3.72 7.66
CA LYS A 110 -9.77 4.08 7.43
C LYS A 110 -9.66 5.57 7.09
N THR A 111 -8.52 6.15 7.43
CA THR A 111 -8.20 7.54 7.12
C THR A 111 -7.42 7.63 5.82
N VAL A 112 -7.80 8.55 4.92
CA VAL A 112 -7.05 8.80 3.68
C VAL A 112 -5.93 9.79 3.91
N VAL A 113 -4.75 9.47 3.36
CA VAL A 113 -3.57 10.33 3.29
C VAL A 113 -3.17 10.47 1.82
N ASP A 114 -3.12 11.70 1.33
CA ASP A 114 -2.56 12.02 0.01
C ASP A 114 -1.13 12.53 0.21
N THR A 115 -0.13 11.77 -0.25
CA THR A 115 1.29 12.10 -0.01
C THR A 115 1.69 13.41 -0.67
N ASP A 116 1.16 13.74 -1.84
CA ASP A 116 1.43 15.00 -2.53
C ASP A 116 0.87 16.20 -1.73
N ALA A 117 -0.34 16.06 -1.16
CA ALA A 117 -0.95 17.09 -0.32
C ALA A 117 -0.16 17.30 0.97
N VAL A 118 0.31 16.24 1.63
CA VAL A 118 1.14 16.33 2.84
C VAL A 118 2.47 17.05 2.55
N ILE A 119 3.11 16.75 1.41
CA ILE A 119 4.35 17.42 1.00
C ILE A 119 4.11 18.93 0.82
N VAL A 120 3.04 19.30 0.13
CA VAL A 120 2.69 20.72 -0.09
C VAL A 120 2.41 21.42 1.23
N GLU A 121 1.64 20.82 2.12
CA GLU A 121 1.30 21.37 3.44
C GLU A 121 2.56 21.62 4.30
N ARG A 122 3.44 20.62 4.39
CA ARG A 122 4.63 20.67 5.24
C ARG A 122 5.73 21.59 4.70
N SER A 123 5.92 21.58 3.37
CA SER A 123 6.96 22.41 2.75
C SER A 123 6.54 23.87 2.56
N GLY A 124 5.24 24.14 2.57
CA GLY A 124 4.70 25.47 2.25
C GLY A 124 4.88 25.87 0.78
N MET A 125 5.24 24.91 -0.10
CA MET A 125 5.48 25.13 -1.52
C MET A 125 4.63 24.19 -2.37
N SER A 126 4.13 24.66 -3.51
CA SER A 126 3.53 23.76 -4.50
C SER A 126 4.59 22.84 -5.11
N ILE A 127 4.18 21.65 -5.58
CA ILE A 127 5.09 20.72 -6.26
C ILE A 127 5.77 21.37 -7.45
N LYS A 128 5.05 22.21 -8.21
CA LYS A 128 5.60 22.98 -9.33
C LYS A 128 6.71 23.93 -8.90
N GLU A 129 6.56 24.61 -7.76
CA GLU A 129 7.61 25.48 -7.21
C GLU A 129 8.80 24.69 -6.71
N MET A 130 8.59 23.51 -6.07
CA MET A 130 9.68 22.64 -5.66
C MET A 130 10.56 22.24 -6.85
N PHE A 131 9.94 21.78 -7.95
CA PHE A 131 10.66 21.43 -9.17
C PHE A 131 11.40 22.63 -9.78
N ALA A 132 10.76 23.80 -9.81
CA ALA A 132 11.34 25.00 -10.41
C ALA A 132 12.52 25.57 -9.60
N ARG A 133 12.44 25.54 -8.25
CA ARG A 133 13.42 26.14 -7.36
C ARG A 133 14.54 25.18 -6.96
N HIS A 134 14.22 23.90 -6.77
CA HIS A 134 15.11 22.92 -6.15
C HIS A 134 15.36 21.67 -7.01
N GLY A 135 14.57 21.48 -8.08
CA GLY A 135 14.69 20.32 -8.98
C GLY A 135 13.94 19.07 -8.50
N GLU A 136 13.94 18.03 -9.36
CA GLU A 136 13.20 16.78 -9.09
C GLU A 136 13.75 16.02 -7.88
N THR A 137 15.08 15.98 -7.70
CA THR A 137 15.71 15.23 -6.61
C THR A 137 15.23 15.71 -5.23
N TYR A 138 15.07 17.02 -5.05
CA TYR A 138 14.57 17.59 -3.81
C TYR A 138 13.13 17.14 -3.53
N PHE A 139 12.25 17.16 -4.53
CA PHE A 139 10.89 16.66 -4.39
C PHE A 139 10.86 15.16 -4.07
N ARG A 140 11.73 14.35 -4.72
CA ARG A 140 11.79 12.90 -4.46
C ARG A 140 12.25 12.57 -3.04
N GLN A 141 13.10 13.39 -2.45
CA GLN A 141 13.45 13.21 -1.03
C GLN A 141 12.24 13.44 -0.14
N TRP A 142 11.48 14.51 -0.34
CA TRP A 142 10.24 14.75 0.38
C TRP A 142 9.21 13.62 0.20
N GLU A 143 9.06 13.14 -1.03
CA GLU A 143 8.18 12.02 -1.36
C GLU A 143 8.59 10.76 -0.60
N HIS A 144 9.88 10.46 -0.56
CA HIS A 144 10.43 9.33 0.19
C HIS A 144 10.18 9.46 1.69
N ASP A 145 10.51 10.59 2.29
CA ASP A 145 10.38 10.82 3.73
C ASP A 145 8.91 10.71 4.19
N VAL A 146 7.98 11.27 3.42
CA VAL A 146 6.53 11.19 3.69
C VAL A 146 6.04 9.74 3.54
N ILE A 147 6.45 9.03 2.50
CA ILE A 147 6.08 7.62 2.31
C ILE A 147 6.64 6.76 3.44
N GLU A 148 7.90 6.93 3.81
CA GLU A 148 8.51 6.20 4.92
C GLU A 148 7.76 6.41 6.22
N GLU A 149 7.36 7.64 6.54
CA GLU A 149 6.62 7.96 7.76
C GLU A 149 5.24 7.29 7.79
N PHE A 150 4.44 7.46 6.72
CA PHE A 150 3.08 6.92 6.70
C PHE A 150 3.02 5.40 6.50
N SER A 151 4.03 4.81 5.87
CA SER A 151 4.15 3.35 5.74
C SER A 151 4.33 2.62 7.08
N LYS A 152 4.83 3.32 8.12
CA LYS A 152 4.98 2.80 9.48
C LYS A 152 3.69 2.83 10.29
N GLN A 153 2.67 3.52 9.80
CA GLN A 153 1.35 3.59 10.42
C GLN A 153 0.43 2.51 9.85
N ASN A 154 -0.63 2.20 10.56
CA ASN A 154 -1.58 1.15 10.22
C ASN A 154 -2.96 1.73 9.95
N GLY A 155 -3.78 1.00 9.17
CA GLY A 155 -5.19 1.34 8.96
C GLY A 155 -5.42 2.57 8.08
N LEU A 156 -4.48 2.91 7.20
CA LEU A 156 -4.56 4.05 6.30
C LEU A 156 -4.96 3.66 4.87
N ILE A 157 -5.52 4.63 4.15
CA ILE A 157 -5.58 4.63 2.69
C ILE A 157 -4.54 5.66 2.22
N ILE A 158 -3.44 5.19 1.59
CA ILE A 158 -2.33 6.03 1.17
C ILE A 158 -2.42 6.24 -0.35
N ALA A 159 -2.82 7.43 -0.78
CA ALA A 159 -2.78 7.84 -2.18
C ALA A 159 -1.42 8.45 -2.49
N THR A 160 -0.62 7.78 -3.34
CA THR A 160 0.75 8.20 -3.64
C THR A 160 0.83 9.16 -4.83
N GLY A 161 1.90 9.95 -4.89
CA GLY A 161 2.30 10.65 -6.09
C GLY A 161 2.57 9.67 -7.25
N GLY A 162 2.28 10.07 -8.49
CA GLY A 162 2.44 9.20 -9.66
C GLY A 162 3.88 8.77 -9.96
N GLY A 163 4.88 9.34 -9.29
CA GLY A 163 6.29 8.98 -9.45
C GLY A 163 6.87 8.16 -8.30
N ALA A 164 6.11 7.92 -7.26
CA ALA A 164 6.54 7.19 -6.06
C ALA A 164 7.11 5.79 -6.38
N ILE A 165 6.58 5.14 -7.42
CA ILE A 165 7.00 3.82 -7.90
C ILE A 165 8.41 3.79 -8.53
N LYS A 166 9.02 4.93 -8.81
CA LYS A 166 10.39 5.01 -9.38
C LYS A 166 11.45 4.69 -8.34
N ASN A 167 11.15 4.86 -7.06
CA ASN A 167 12.01 4.45 -5.96
C ASN A 167 11.51 3.12 -5.39
N GLU A 168 12.30 2.06 -5.56
CA GLU A 168 11.96 0.72 -5.09
C GLU A 168 11.82 0.66 -3.55
N GLU A 169 12.58 1.47 -2.82
CA GLU A 169 12.50 1.55 -1.37
C GLU A 169 11.14 2.09 -0.90
N ASN A 170 10.55 3.04 -1.64
CA ASN A 170 9.18 3.49 -1.37
C ASN A 170 8.19 2.34 -1.44
N ILE A 171 8.30 1.49 -2.46
CA ILE A 171 7.43 0.32 -2.62
C ILE A 171 7.65 -0.70 -1.51
N GLN A 172 8.90 -0.94 -1.15
CA GLN A 172 9.23 -1.84 -0.05
C GLN A 172 8.67 -1.34 1.28
N ASN A 173 8.75 -0.02 1.55
CA ASN A 173 8.18 0.60 2.73
C ASN A 173 6.65 0.47 2.74
N LEU A 174 5.99 0.81 1.64
CA LEU A 174 4.54 0.72 1.49
C LEU A 174 4.02 -0.72 1.67
N LYS A 175 4.75 -1.71 1.16
CA LYS A 175 4.40 -3.15 1.26
C LYS A 175 4.65 -3.76 2.64
N GLN A 176 5.30 -3.06 3.58
CA GLN A 176 5.47 -3.57 4.95
C GLN A 176 4.13 -3.76 5.68
N ASN A 177 3.20 -2.83 5.48
CA ASN A 177 1.88 -2.84 6.11
C ASN A 177 0.75 -2.68 5.11
N GLY A 178 1.00 -2.68 3.80
CA GLY A 178 0.01 -2.30 2.80
C GLY A 178 -0.18 -3.29 1.66
N VAL A 179 -1.43 -3.36 1.20
CA VAL A 179 -1.81 -3.92 -0.11
C VAL A 179 -1.74 -2.81 -1.14
N VAL A 180 -0.93 -3.00 -2.17
CA VAL A 180 -0.70 -2.01 -3.23
C VAL A 180 -1.71 -2.23 -4.36
N MET A 181 -2.56 -1.25 -4.60
CA MET A 181 -3.59 -1.27 -5.64
C MET A 181 -3.21 -0.32 -6.76
N PHE A 182 -3.10 -0.84 -7.96
CA PHE A 182 -2.88 -0.05 -9.16
C PHE A 182 -4.22 0.48 -9.70
N ILE A 183 -4.48 1.77 -9.51
CA ILE A 183 -5.61 2.47 -10.12
C ILE A 183 -5.26 2.72 -11.58
N ASP A 184 -5.73 1.83 -12.43
CA ASP A 184 -5.42 1.81 -13.85
C ASP A 184 -6.44 2.62 -14.64
N ARG A 185 -5.93 3.63 -15.35
CA ARG A 185 -6.71 4.49 -16.20
C ARG A 185 -6.05 4.56 -17.55
N ASP A 186 -6.83 4.29 -18.59
CA ASP A 186 -6.35 4.30 -19.98
C ASP A 186 -5.82 5.69 -20.36
N LEU A 187 -4.80 5.71 -21.22
CA LEU A 187 -4.09 6.92 -21.60
C LEU A 187 -5.03 8.01 -22.14
N GLU A 188 -6.05 7.63 -22.90
CA GLU A 188 -7.04 8.55 -23.47
C GLU A 188 -7.92 9.26 -22.43
N HIS A 189 -8.04 8.68 -21.24
CA HIS A 189 -8.81 9.23 -20.12
C HIS A 189 -7.95 10.01 -19.12
N LEU A 190 -6.61 10.08 -19.31
CA LEU A 190 -5.72 10.83 -18.46
C LEU A 190 -5.74 12.32 -18.82
N LEU A 191 -6.02 13.16 -17.83
CA LEU A 191 -6.08 14.60 -18.01
C LEU A 191 -4.68 15.24 -17.93
N VAL A 192 -4.44 16.17 -18.85
CA VAL A 192 -3.33 17.11 -18.76
C VAL A 192 -3.69 18.22 -17.78
N THR A 193 -2.84 18.48 -16.79
CA THR A 193 -3.07 19.53 -15.78
C THR A 193 -1.82 20.40 -15.63
N ASP A 194 -2.00 21.72 -15.52
CA ASP A 194 -0.90 22.70 -15.44
C ASP A 194 -0.14 22.69 -14.11
N ASP A 195 -0.70 22.08 -13.07
CA ASP A 195 -0.12 21.98 -11.73
C ASP A 195 0.95 20.89 -11.62
N ARG A 196 1.11 20.05 -12.66
CA ARG A 196 2.03 18.91 -12.67
C ARG A 196 3.19 19.12 -13.64
N PRO A 197 4.43 19.32 -13.14
CA PRO A 197 5.58 19.69 -13.96
C PRO A 197 5.93 18.70 -15.07
N LEU A 198 5.63 17.41 -14.88
CA LEU A 198 6.00 16.33 -15.81
C LEU A 198 4.88 15.91 -16.78
N SER A 199 3.67 16.46 -16.66
CA SER A 199 2.49 16.10 -17.49
C SER A 199 1.93 17.33 -18.20
N LYS A 200 2.79 18.12 -18.85
CA LYS A 200 2.46 19.43 -19.44
C LYS A 200 1.64 19.34 -20.73
N ASP A 201 1.77 18.26 -21.46
CA ASP A 201 1.07 18.00 -22.71
C ASP A 201 0.82 16.49 -22.92
N THR A 202 0.01 16.15 -23.93
CA THR A 202 -0.33 14.75 -24.24
C THR A 202 0.87 13.87 -24.57
N ASN A 203 1.90 14.41 -25.22
CA ASN A 203 3.10 13.66 -25.54
C ASN A 203 3.93 13.37 -24.28
N ALA A 204 4.00 14.32 -23.33
CA ALA A 204 4.66 14.12 -22.04
C ALA A 204 3.90 13.06 -21.21
N VAL A 205 2.57 13.08 -21.20
CA VAL A 205 1.75 12.06 -20.53
C VAL A 205 1.96 10.68 -21.15
N ALA A 206 2.01 10.57 -22.49
CA ALA A 206 2.26 9.31 -23.17
C ALA A 206 3.63 8.71 -22.82
N LYS A 207 4.70 9.53 -22.81
CA LYS A 207 6.03 9.08 -22.39
C LYS A 207 6.06 8.60 -20.93
N LEU A 208 5.39 9.33 -20.03
CA LEU A 208 5.27 8.91 -18.63
C LEU A 208 4.49 7.61 -18.50
N TYR A 209 3.49 7.40 -19.33
CA TYR A 209 2.70 6.18 -19.35
C TYR A 209 3.58 4.99 -19.78
N GLU A 210 4.30 5.12 -20.89
CA GLU A 210 5.24 4.08 -21.38
C GLU A 210 6.31 3.73 -20.35
N GLU A 211 6.88 4.74 -19.66
CA GLU A 211 7.90 4.55 -18.61
C GLU A 211 7.34 3.86 -17.37
N ARG A 212 6.13 4.24 -16.92
CA ARG A 212 5.64 3.91 -15.57
C ARG A 212 4.64 2.76 -15.54
N TYR A 213 3.90 2.53 -16.61
CA TYR A 213 2.90 1.47 -16.66
C TYR A 213 3.47 0.08 -16.32
N PRO A 214 4.64 -0.32 -16.84
CA PRO A 214 5.26 -1.59 -16.45
C PRO A 214 5.59 -1.67 -14.96
N LEU A 215 5.95 -0.53 -14.33
CA LEU A 215 6.27 -0.48 -12.90
C LEU A 215 5.00 -0.59 -12.05
N TYR A 216 3.91 0.09 -12.45
CA TYR A 216 2.62 -0.06 -11.75
C TYR A 216 2.12 -1.50 -11.81
N THR A 217 2.22 -2.14 -12.97
CA THR A 217 1.85 -3.56 -13.18
C THR A 217 2.74 -4.50 -12.36
N LYS A 218 4.05 -4.20 -12.26
CA LYS A 218 5.00 -4.99 -11.46
C LYS A 218 4.70 -4.93 -9.97
N TYR A 219 4.36 -3.75 -9.46
CA TYR A 219 4.29 -3.51 -8.02
C TYR A 219 2.88 -3.61 -7.44
N GLY A 220 1.83 -3.49 -8.26
CA GLY A 220 0.45 -3.62 -7.84
C GLY A 220 0.10 -5.07 -7.47
N ASP A 221 -0.44 -5.26 -6.29
CA ASP A 221 -1.00 -6.54 -5.83
C ASP A 221 -2.40 -6.76 -6.40
N LEU A 222 -3.13 -5.67 -6.67
CA LEU A 222 -4.44 -5.65 -7.32
C LEU A 222 -4.46 -4.57 -8.41
N ARG A 223 -4.94 -4.91 -9.60
CA ARG A 223 -5.23 -3.95 -10.68
C ARG A 223 -6.70 -3.57 -10.63
N VAL A 224 -6.99 -2.27 -10.53
CA VAL A 224 -8.33 -1.70 -10.45
C VAL A 224 -8.56 -0.81 -11.68
N PRO A 225 -9.31 -1.24 -12.69
CA PRO A 225 -9.67 -0.39 -13.81
C PRO A 225 -10.51 0.80 -13.35
N ASN A 226 -10.16 2.01 -13.80
CA ASN A 226 -10.84 3.26 -13.45
C ASN A 226 -11.01 4.17 -14.67
N ASN A 227 -11.76 3.69 -15.66
CA ASN A 227 -12.06 4.45 -16.89
C ASN A 227 -13.39 5.22 -16.81
N TYR A 228 -13.93 5.37 -15.62
CA TYR A 228 -15.17 6.12 -15.38
C TYR A 228 -15.01 7.61 -15.73
N PRO A 229 -16.09 8.28 -16.16
CA PRO A 229 -16.08 9.72 -16.41
C PRO A 229 -15.78 10.52 -15.13
N MET A 230 -15.51 11.83 -15.28
CA MET A 230 -15.24 12.70 -14.12
C MET A 230 -16.45 12.78 -13.19
N GLU A 231 -17.65 12.76 -13.72
CA GLU A 231 -18.91 12.67 -12.98
C GLU A 231 -19.37 11.22 -13.00
N ILE A 232 -18.93 10.46 -12.02
CA ILE A 232 -19.30 9.06 -11.83
C ILE A 232 -20.68 8.97 -11.17
N SER A 233 -21.57 8.14 -11.69
CA SER A 233 -22.84 7.84 -11.03
C SER A 233 -22.64 7.08 -9.72
N GLN A 234 -23.62 7.12 -8.81
CA GLN A 234 -23.53 6.37 -7.55
C GLN A 234 -23.39 4.86 -7.79
N GLN A 235 -24.07 4.32 -8.80
CA GLN A 235 -23.98 2.90 -9.15
C GLN A 235 -22.57 2.51 -9.62
N GLU A 236 -21.97 3.30 -10.52
CA GLU A 236 -20.59 3.06 -10.99
C GLU A 236 -19.58 3.20 -9.84
N LEU A 237 -19.81 4.13 -8.91
CA LEU A 237 -18.99 4.28 -7.72
C LEU A 237 -19.08 3.05 -6.83
N ASP A 238 -20.29 2.55 -6.57
CA ASP A 238 -20.51 1.35 -5.76
C ASP A 238 -19.86 0.12 -6.41
N GLU A 239 -19.95 -0.04 -7.72
CA GLU A 239 -19.29 -1.12 -8.47
C GLU A 239 -17.74 -1.05 -8.33
N LEU A 240 -17.17 0.15 -8.46
CA LEU A 240 -15.72 0.36 -8.28
C LEU A 240 -15.31 0.04 -6.83
N MET A 241 -16.06 0.52 -5.83
CA MET A 241 -15.76 0.27 -4.43
C MET A 241 -15.87 -1.22 -4.10
N ASN A 242 -16.91 -1.91 -4.57
CA ASN A 242 -17.05 -3.35 -4.38
C ASN A 242 -15.88 -4.13 -4.98
N THR A 243 -15.47 -3.81 -6.20
CA THR A 243 -14.30 -4.43 -6.86
C THR A 243 -13.03 -4.29 -5.99
N ILE A 244 -12.80 -3.09 -5.44
CA ILE A 244 -11.65 -2.84 -4.57
C ILE A 244 -11.74 -3.64 -3.27
N LEU A 245 -12.90 -3.63 -2.62
CA LEU A 245 -13.10 -4.27 -1.31
C LEU A 245 -13.08 -5.81 -1.40
N GLU A 246 -13.64 -6.38 -2.45
CA GLU A 246 -13.59 -7.82 -2.73
C GLU A 246 -12.15 -8.27 -2.98
N GLY A 247 -11.43 -7.59 -3.88
CA GLY A 247 -10.01 -7.90 -4.15
C GLY A 247 -9.12 -7.68 -2.93
N TYR A 248 -9.38 -6.65 -2.11
CA TYR A 248 -8.68 -6.43 -0.85
C TYR A 248 -8.92 -7.58 0.13
N HIS A 249 -10.16 -8.00 0.30
CA HIS A 249 -10.52 -9.12 1.17
C HIS A 249 -9.87 -10.43 0.71
N GLU A 250 -9.89 -10.71 -0.59
CA GLU A 250 -9.28 -11.90 -1.17
C GLU A 250 -7.76 -11.94 -0.92
N ILE A 251 -7.07 -10.80 -1.09
CA ILE A 251 -5.63 -10.69 -0.80
C ILE A 251 -5.36 -10.96 0.69
N LEU A 252 -6.17 -10.39 1.61
CA LEU A 252 -5.98 -10.62 3.03
C LEU A 252 -6.17 -12.09 3.41
N CYS A 253 -7.12 -12.79 2.79
CA CYS A 253 -7.36 -14.21 3.04
C CYS A 253 -6.23 -15.12 2.51
N HIS A 254 -5.52 -14.71 1.43
CA HIS A 254 -4.55 -15.57 0.77
C HIS A 254 -3.09 -15.24 1.03
N GLN A 255 -2.77 -13.98 1.32
CA GLN A 255 -1.37 -13.55 1.48
C GLN A 255 -0.96 -13.34 2.94
N TRP A 256 -1.92 -13.20 3.84
CA TRP A 256 -1.65 -12.80 5.21
C TRP A 256 -2.17 -13.80 6.25
N ALA A 257 -3.00 -14.76 5.85
CA ALA A 257 -3.55 -15.84 6.70
C ALA A 257 -2.71 -17.11 6.61
#